data_376711c13de06329e847305ccea703ea
#
_entry.id   376711c13de06329e847305ccea703ea
#
_cell.length_a   1.000
_cell.length_b   1.000
_cell.length_c   1.000
_cell.angle_alpha   90.00
_cell.angle_beta   90.00
_cell.angle_gamma   90.00
#
_symmetry.space_group_name_H-M   'P 1'
#
loop_
_entity.id
_entity.type
_entity.pdbx_description
1 polymer ?
#
loop_
_entity_poly.entity_id
_entity_poly.type
_entity_poly.pdbx_seq_one_letter_code
_entity_poly.pdbx_strand_id
1 'polypeptide(L)'
;MSTSTIQVELGDQLPDALAAYYGALDGDRLAEAAACFSDDATYAMPPAEGVETDPRSVTTGRSAIADRLARRGARPWMHHVTLCTIEGSDGALEGLVVDRATGQPAMSFAASLQLADDGSIARYLAYSSPVVDPRPAVANPSSTAAGVAIDKIHEYFHALDESRFEDAAACFSVDTLYSHPPYKDPAVGGHGRAEFHGRDELTAAFHRRGTQRIDHRIVFHAQRGPHLLLEGVVDDDAGALIGSFVSAATLDDAGLIRRYASWYTQPGIPRR
;
A
#
# COMPACT_ATOMS: atom_id res chain seq x y z
N MET A 1 0.25 -22.04 -24.30
CA MET A 1 -0.03 -21.21 -23.11
C MET A 1 0.74 -19.92 -23.30
N SER A 2 0.04 -18.82 -23.57
CA SER A 2 0.66 -17.52 -23.85
C SER A 2 1.10 -16.92 -22.53
N THR A 3 2.40 -16.80 -22.32
CA THR A 3 2.99 -16.04 -21.22
C THR A 3 2.72 -14.55 -21.50
N SER A 4 1.68 -14.02 -20.87
CA SER A 4 1.43 -12.59 -20.85
C SER A 4 2.53 -11.93 -20.04
N THR A 5 3.53 -11.39 -20.69
CA THR A 5 4.54 -10.52 -20.05
C THR A 5 3.80 -9.27 -19.62
N ILE A 6 3.61 -9.09 -18.33
CA ILE A 6 3.09 -7.85 -17.77
C ILE A 6 4.19 -6.80 -17.94
N GLN A 7 4.22 -6.10 -19.07
CA GLN A 7 4.96 -4.85 -19.21
C GLN A 7 4.18 -3.77 -18.46
N VAL A 8 4.57 -3.51 -17.24
CA VAL A 8 4.17 -2.30 -16.54
C VAL A 8 5.15 -1.23 -16.99
N GLU A 9 4.72 -0.38 -17.89
CA GLU A 9 5.45 0.84 -18.21
C GLU A 9 5.45 1.74 -16.96
N LEU A 10 6.56 1.73 -16.24
CA LEU A 10 6.90 2.79 -15.30
C LEU A 10 7.07 4.06 -16.13
N GLY A 11 6.00 4.83 -16.27
CA GLY A 11 6.14 6.21 -16.74
C GLY A 11 7.04 6.97 -15.75
N ASP A 12 8.05 7.58 -16.25
CA ASP A 12 9.03 8.60 -15.87
C ASP A 12 8.92 9.35 -14.51
N GLN A 13 8.50 8.75 -13.40
CA GLN A 13 8.17 9.53 -12.20
C GLN A 13 8.49 8.91 -10.83
N LEU A 14 9.46 8.01 -10.75
CA LEU A 14 10.05 7.76 -9.43
C LEU A 14 11.01 8.90 -9.09
N PRO A 15 10.97 9.46 -7.86
CA PRO A 15 12.04 10.32 -7.37
C PRO A 15 13.39 9.66 -7.53
N ASP A 16 14.42 10.43 -7.87
CA ASP A 16 15.77 9.91 -8.14
C ASP A 16 16.30 9.03 -7.00
N ALA A 17 16.12 9.46 -5.75
CA ALA A 17 16.54 8.68 -4.59
C ALA A 17 15.80 7.34 -4.49
N LEU A 18 14.53 7.30 -4.85
CA LEU A 18 13.74 6.07 -4.80
C LEU A 18 14.10 5.11 -5.94
N ALA A 19 14.33 5.65 -7.14
CA ALA A 19 14.82 4.88 -8.27
C ALA A 19 16.21 4.30 -8.00
N ALA A 20 17.10 5.09 -7.42
CA ALA A 20 18.44 4.66 -7.00
C ALA A 20 18.36 3.59 -5.91
N TYR A 21 17.48 3.78 -4.91
CA TYR A 21 17.26 2.81 -3.84
C TYR A 21 16.85 1.44 -4.37
N TYR A 22 15.81 1.37 -5.20
CA TYR A 22 15.36 0.09 -5.77
C TYR A 22 16.40 -0.51 -6.72
N GLY A 23 17.03 0.30 -7.57
CA GLY A 23 18.08 -0.17 -8.47
C GLY A 23 19.30 -0.72 -7.74
N ALA A 24 19.67 -0.14 -6.61
CA ALA A 24 20.75 -0.64 -5.75
C ALA A 24 20.30 -1.90 -4.99
N LEU A 25 19.08 -1.90 -4.43
CA LEU A 25 18.53 -3.04 -3.69
C LEU A 25 18.41 -4.29 -4.56
N ASP A 26 17.90 -4.12 -5.78
CA ASP A 26 17.75 -5.19 -6.78
C ASP A 26 19.09 -5.65 -7.37
N GLY A 27 20.09 -4.77 -7.37
CA GLY A 27 21.47 -5.10 -7.75
C GLY A 27 22.31 -5.67 -6.60
N ASP A 28 21.71 -5.94 -5.44
CA ASP A 28 22.39 -6.38 -4.22
C ASP A 28 23.52 -5.43 -3.73
N ARG A 29 23.47 -4.15 -4.13
CA ARG A 29 24.37 -3.08 -3.72
C ARG A 29 23.83 -2.39 -2.45
N LEU A 30 23.79 -3.13 -1.35
CA LEU A 30 23.02 -2.76 -0.15
C LEU A 30 23.55 -1.49 0.54
N ALA A 31 24.87 -1.20 0.44
CA ALA A 31 25.44 0.04 0.95
C ALA A 31 24.99 1.26 0.11
N GLU A 32 24.89 1.11 -1.22
CA GLU A 32 24.39 2.16 -2.11
C GLU A 32 22.88 2.39 -1.85
N ALA A 33 22.10 1.31 -1.62
CA ALA A 33 20.71 1.43 -1.24
C ALA A 33 20.53 2.23 0.06
N ALA A 34 21.37 1.99 1.08
CA ALA A 34 21.35 2.75 2.32
C ALA A 34 21.75 4.22 2.12
N ALA A 35 22.63 4.52 1.18
CA ALA A 35 23.07 5.89 0.89
C ALA A 35 21.96 6.78 0.32
N CYS A 36 20.85 6.20 -0.17
CA CYS A 36 19.69 6.95 -0.65
C CYS A 36 18.87 7.60 0.49
N PHE A 37 19.16 7.27 1.74
CA PHE A 37 18.44 7.77 2.92
C PHE A 37 19.16 8.97 3.55
N SER A 38 18.39 9.88 4.18
CA SER A 38 18.96 10.96 5.02
C SER A 38 19.62 10.38 6.28
N ASP A 39 20.50 11.17 6.94
CA ASP A 39 21.25 10.71 8.11
C ASP A 39 20.37 10.26 9.28
N ASP A 40 19.20 10.90 9.44
CA ASP A 40 18.20 10.66 10.48
C ASP A 40 16.98 9.89 9.99
N ALA A 41 17.04 9.32 8.79
CA ALA A 41 15.91 8.66 8.15
C ALA A 41 15.25 7.59 9.00
N THR A 42 13.96 7.44 8.82
CA THR A 42 13.17 6.34 9.41
C THR A 42 12.82 5.31 8.35
N TYR A 43 13.18 4.07 8.62
CA TYR A 43 12.87 2.92 7.77
C TYR A 43 12.04 1.91 8.55
N ALA A 44 10.86 1.59 8.07
CA ALA A 44 10.00 0.59 8.68
C ALA A 44 9.49 -0.40 7.62
N MET A 45 9.60 -1.68 7.97
CA MET A 45 9.04 -2.77 7.19
C MET A 45 8.40 -3.72 8.19
N PRO A 46 7.09 -3.56 8.45
CA PRO A 46 6.36 -4.50 9.29
C PRO A 46 6.53 -5.92 8.77
N PRO A 47 6.48 -6.92 9.65
CA PRO A 47 6.51 -8.31 9.21
C PRO A 47 5.35 -8.56 8.25
N ALA A 48 5.56 -9.45 7.29
CA ALA A 48 4.46 -10.01 6.51
C ALA A 48 3.43 -10.62 7.47
N GLU A 49 2.16 -10.46 7.16
CA GLU A 49 1.07 -10.98 7.99
C GLU A 49 1.27 -12.45 8.34
N GLY A 50 0.95 -12.80 9.58
CA GLY A 50 1.07 -14.16 10.10
C GLY A 50 2.48 -14.54 10.59
N VAL A 51 3.46 -13.63 10.52
CA VAL A 51 4.77 -13.83 11.13
C VAL A 51 4.81 -13.09 12.45
N GLU A 52 4.88 -13.80 13.56
CA GLU A 52 5.19 -13.23 14.89
C GLU A 52 6.61 -12.69 14.89
N THR A 53 6.78 -11.47 14.44
CA THR A 53 8.04 -10.72 14.58
C THR A 53 7.77 -9.44 15.34
N ASP A 54 8.80 -8.96 16.03
CA ASP A 54 8.72 -7.73 16.81
C ASP A 54 8.12 -6.59 15.97
N PRO A 55 6.92 -6.08 16.32
CA PRO A 55 6.26 -5.00 15.59
C PRO A 55 7.09 -3.70 15.57
N ARG A 56 8.16 -3.64 16.34
CA ARG A 56 9.09 -2.50 16.41
C ARG A 56 10.17 -2.55 15.32
N SER A 57 9.87 -3.06 14.14
CA SER A 57 10.83 -3.08 13.03
C SER A 57 11.11 -1.70 12.42
N VAL A 58 10.97 -0.64 13.21
CA VAL A 58 11.38 0.72 12.85
C VAL A 58 12.88 0.88 13.12
N THR A 59 13.61 1.28 12.10
CA THR A 59 15.04 1.56 12.16
C THR A 59 15.25 3.04 11.90
N THR A 60 15.97 3.74 12.76
CA THR A 60 16.25 5.16 12.61
C THR A 60 17.75 5.39 12.40
N GLY A 61 18.06 6.23 11.42
CA GLY A 61 19.41 6.62 11.04
C GLY A 61 20.00 5.76 9.92
N ARG A 62 20.66 6.43 8.97
CA ARG A 62 21.26 5.79 7.78
C ARG A 62 22.17 4.62 8.12
N SER A 63 23.01 4.74 9.16
CA SER A 63 23.92 3.67 9.57
C SER A 63 23.17 2.41 10.02
N ALA A 64 22.13 2.58 10.85
CA ALA A 64 21.30 1.46 11.30
C ALA A 64 20.49 0.83 10.15
N ILE A 65 20.06 1.65 9.18
CA ILE A 65 19.42 1.17 7.95
C ILE A 65 20.41 0.34 7.13
N ALA A 66 21.67 0.80 6.98
CA ALA A 66 22.70 0.05 6.30
C ALA A 66 22.95 -1.33 6.95
N ASP A 67 23.06 -1.38 8.27
CA ASP A 67 23.21 -2.63 9.02
C ASP A 67 22.00 -3.56 8.82
N ARG A 68 20.80 -3.01 8.80
CA ARG A 68 19.58 -3.78 8.56
C ARG A 68 19.55 -4.36 7.14
N LEU A 69 19.87 -3.57 6.12
CA LEU A 69 19.96 -4.02 4.74
C LEU A 69 21.06 -5.07 4.56
N ALA A 70 22.23 -4.88 5.18
CA ALA A 70 23.30 -5.86 5.17
C ALA A 70 22.87 -7.22 5.76
N ARG A 71 22.13 -7.21 6.89
CA ARG A 71 21.57 -8.44 7.49
C ARG A 71 20.49 -9.10 6.61
N ARG A 72 19.73 -8.32 5.83
CA ARG A 72 18.79 -8.85 4.85
C ARG A 72 19.50 -9.72 3.82
N GLY A 73 20.69 -9.32 3.40
CA GLY A 73 21.49 -10.00 2.39
C GLY A 73 20.88 -9.91 0.98
N ALA A 74 21.56 -10.58 0.04
CA ALA A 74 21.09 -10.71 -1.34
C ALA A 74 19.78 -11.47 -1.42
N ARG A 75 18.91 -11.07 -2.36
CA ARG A 75 17.62 -11.71 -2.59
C ARG A 75 17.39 -11.97 -4.08
N PRO A 76 16.73 -13.07 -4.44
CA PRO A 76 16.41 -13.37 -5.83
C PRO A 76 15.22 -12.57 -6.36
N TRP A 77 15.04 -11.35 -5.87
CA TRP A 77 13.85 -10.53 -6.12
C TRP A 77 14.21 -9.25 -6.86
N MET A 78 13.24 -8.75 -7.62
CA MET A 78 13.24 -7.42 -8.20
C MET A 78 11.94 -6.69 -7.82
N HIS A 79 12.02 -5.38 -7.66
CA HIS A 79 10.88 -4.54 -7.31
C HIS A 79 10.34 -3.84 -8.57
N HIS A 80 9.09 -4.11 -8.89
CA HIS A 80 8.36 -3.42 -9.95
C HIS A 80 7.34 -2.47 -9.32
N VAL A 81 7.65 -1.18 -9.25
CA VAL A 81 6.70 -0.16 -8.82
C VAL A 81 5.68 0.03 -9.92
N THR A 82 4.41 -0.19 -9.62
CA THR A 82 3.30 -0.10 -10.58
C THR A 82 2.54 1.21 -10.51
N LEU A 83 2.62 1.90 -9.39
CA LEU A 83 2.13 3.25 -9.19
C LEU A 83 3.02 3.97 -8.18
N CYS A 84 3.34 5.21 -8.46
CA CYS A 84 3.97 6.13 -7.51
C CYS A 84 3.32 7.49 -7.67
N THR A 85 3.02 8.14 -6.57
CA THR A 85 2.51 9.51 -6.57
C THR A 85 3.20 10.28 -5.46
N ILE A 86 3.70 11.46 -5.79
CA ILE A 86 4.38 12.38 -4.88
C ILE A 86 3.60 13.69 -4.86
N GLU A 87 3.41 14.23 -3.68
CA GLU A 87 2.85 15.55 -3.45
C GLU A 87 3.72 16.30 -2.43
N GLY A 88 4.43 17.33 -2.90
CA GLY A 88 5.47 17.99 -2.11
C GLY A 88 6.61 17.03 -1.78
N SER A 89 6.90 16.86 -0.49
CA SER A 89 7.89 15.90 0.02
C SER A 89 7.31 14.51 0.31
N ASP A 90 6.01 14.39 0.33
CA ASP A 90 5.30 13.17 0.72
C ASP A 90 4.95 12.33 -0.50
N GLY A 91 4.98 11.01 -0.34
CA GLY A 91 4.63 10.09 -1.40
C GLY A 91 4.09 8.76 -0.94
N ALA A 92 3.46 8.07 -1.87
CA ALA A 92 3.10 6.67 -1.71
C ALA A 92 3.31 5.91 -3.02
N LEU A 93 3.43 4.61 -2.91
CA LEU A 93 3.59 3.74 -4.07
C LEU A 93 2.97 2.36 -3.82
N GLU A 94 2.68 1.69 -4.92
CA GLU A 94 2.28 0.28 -4.98
C GLU A 94 3.18 -0.44 -5.98
N GLY A 95 3.46 -1.72 -5.74
CA GLY A 95 4.29 -2.50 -6.63
C GLY A 95 4.20 -4.01 -6.41
N LEU A 96 4.95 -4.71 -7.23
CA LEU A 96 5.15 -6.14 -7.17
C LEU A 96 6.62 -6.45 -6.89
N VAL A 97 6.86 -7.43 -6.05
CA VAL A 97 8.15 -8.12 -5.98
C VAL A 97 8.07 -9.33 -6.89
N VAL A 98 8.99 -9.43 -7.83
CA VAL A 98 9.04 -10.55 -8.77
C VAL A 98 10.29 -11.38 -8.53
N ASP A 99 10.17 -12.67 -8.74
CA ASP A 99 11.33 -13.58 -8.75
C ASP A 99 12.20 -13.30 -9.96
N ARG A 100 13.50 -13.05 -9.73
CA ARG A 100 14.46 -12.63 -10.79
C ARG A 100 14.68 -13.69 -11.85
N ALA A 101 14.62 -14.98 -11.48
CA ALA A 101 14.88 -16.08 -12.40
C ALA A 101 13.67 -16.40 -13.29
N THR A 102 12.47 -16.28 -12.74
CA THR A 102 11.23 -16.66 -13.43
C THR A 102 10.43 -15.49 -13.97
N GLY A 103 10.67 -14.27 -13.45
CA GLY A 103 9.87 -13.08 -13.75
C GLY A 103 8.44 -13.15 -13.17
N GLN A 104 8.13 -14.15 -12.35
CA GLN A 104 6.80 -14.31 -11.77
C GLN A 104 6.62 -13.45 -10.52
N PRO A 105 5.44 -12.83 -10.32
CA PRO A 105 5.13 -12.14 -9.09
C PRO A 105 5.21 -13.08 -7.89
N ALA A 106 5.96 -12.66 -6.86
CA ALA A 106 6.10 -13.37 -5.60
C ALA A 106 5.29 -12.73 -4.47
N MET A 107 5.23 -11.39 -4.46
CA MET A 107 4.51 -10.59 -3.46
C MET A 107 4.02 -9.28 -4.07
N SER A 108 3.02 -8.68 -3.43
CA SER A 108 2.67 -7.27 -3.61
C SER A 108 3.26 -6.45 -2.47
N PHE A 109 3.51 -5.18 -2.73
CA PHE A 109 3.87 -4.25 -1.67
C PHE A 109 3.25 -2.88 -1.90
N ALA A 110 3.06 -2.15 -0.82
CA ALA A 110 2.78 -0.73 -0.85
C ALA A 110 3.69 -0.02 0.13
N ALA A 111 4.05 1.21 -0.17
CA ALA A 111 4.87 2.00 0.74
C ALA A 111 4.41 3.45 0.76
N SER A 112 4.61 4.09 1.90
CA SER A 112 4.60 5.54 2.02
C SER A 112 6.01 6.04 2.26
N LEU A 113 6.30 7.25 1.81
CA LEU A 113 7.63 7.84 1.93
C LEU A 113 7.56 9.35 2.17
N GLN A 114 8.64 9.89 2.70
CA GLN A 114 8.91 11.32 2.73
C GLN A 114 10.33 11.55 2.22
N LEU A 115 10.48 12.61 1.44
CA LEU A 115 11.77 13.08 0.97
C LEU A 115 12.26 14.23 1.86
N ALA A 116 13.54 14.29 2.12
CA ALA A 116 14.20 15.45 2.72
C ALA A 116 14.38 16.56 1.68
N ASP A 117 14.76 17.75 2.13
CA ASP A 117 14.97 18.91 1.26
C ASP A 117 16.07 18.69 0.20
N ASP A 118 17.03 17.82 0.48
CA ASP A 118 18.08 17.41 -0.46
C ASP A 118 17.65 16.30 -1.43
N GLY A 119 16.39 15.87 -1.37
CA GLY A 119 15.81 14.82 -2.18
C GLY A 119 16.11 13.40 -1.71
N SER A 120 16.89 13.20 -0.61
CA SER A 120 17.09 11.88 -0.02
C SER A 120 15.83 11.37 0.68
N ILE A 121 15.76 10.06 0.94
CA ILE A 121 14.61 9.45 1.60
C ILE A 121 14.71 9.71 3.12
N ALA A 122 13.82 10.55 3.67
CA ALA A 122 13.73 10.83 5.11
C ALA A 122 12.87 9.80 5.85
N ARG A 123 11.86 9.25 5.19
CA ARG A 123 11.00 8.20 5.76
C ARG A 123 10.62 7.21 4.67
N TYR A 124 10.66 5.94 5.00
CA TYR A 124 10.16 4.87 4.15
C TYR A 124 9.47 3.82 5.00
N LEU A 125 8.19 3.61 4.76
CA LEU A 125 7.37 2.60 5.42
C LEU A 125 6.77 1.70 4.34
N ALA A 126 7.18 0.43 4.29
CA ALA A 126 6.70 -0.52 3.30
C ALA A 126 6.01 -1.72 3.95
N TYR A 127 4.90 -2.09 3.38
CA TYR A 127 4.12 -3.29 3.71
C TYR A 127 4.22 -4.29 2.57
N SER A 128 4.30 -5.57 2.89
CA SER A 128 4.25 -6.65 1.90
C SER A 128 3.12 -7.63 2.21
N SER A 129 2.59 -8.26 1.18
CA SER A 129 1.53 -9.26 1.28
C SER A 129 1.64 -10.27 0.13
N PRO A 130 0.91 -11.38 0.16
CA PRO A 130 0.68 -12.18 -1.03
C PRO A 130 0.25 -11.32 -2.22
N VAL A 131 0.45 -11.83 -3.43
CA VAL A 131 0.16 -11.07 -4.66
C VAL A 131 -1.30 -10.62 -4.68
N VAL A 132 -1.51 -9.33 -4.86
CA VAL A 132 -2.81 -8.74 -5.19
C VAL A 132 -2.90 -8.71 -6.71
N ASP A 133 -4.06 -9.02 -7.26
CA ASP A 133 -4.27 -8.95 -8.70
C ASP A 133 -3.78 -7.63 -9.28
N PRO A 134 -2.95 -7.68 -10.35
CA PRO A 134 -2.47 -6.48 -10.97
C PRO A 134 -3.65 -5.63 -11.44
N ARG A 135 -3.50 -4.31 -11.35
CA ARG A 135 -4.54 -3.40 -11.82
C ARG A 135 -4.91 -3.70 -13.25
N PRO A 136 -6.20 -3.69 -13.60
CA PRO A 136 -6.57 -3.64 -15.00
C PRO A 136 -5.91 -2.41 -15.63
N ALA A 137 -5.27 -2.59 -16.78
CA ALA A 137 -4.76 -1.48 -17.55
C ALA A 137 -5.91 -0.50 -17.82
N VAL A 138 -5.86 0.68 -17.19
CA VAL A 138 -6.86 1.71 -17.42
C VAL A 138 -6.48 2.38 -18.73
N ALA A 139 -7.26 2.12 -19.78
CA ALA A 139 -7.13 2.83 -21.01
C ALA A 139 -7.43 4.31 -20.76
N ASN A 140 -6.42 5.17 -20.91
CA ASN A 140 -6.43 6.63 -20.83
C ASN A 140 -7.38 7.23 -19.78
N PRO A 141 -6.87 7.68 -18.63
CA PRO A 141 -7.70 8.35 -17.66
C PRO A 141 -8.27 9.64 -18.23
N SER A 142 -9.59 9.75 -18.31
CA SER A 142 -10.24 11.03 -18.49
C SER A 142 -9.90 11.92 -17.28
N SER A 143 -9.36 13.12 -17.53
CA SER A 143 -8.78 14.01 -16.53
C SER A 143 -9.78 14.65 -15.53
N THR A 144 -11.03 14.21 -15.52
CA THR A 144 -12.14 14.88 -14.80
C THR A 144 -12.35 14.46 -13.35
N ALA A 145 -11.66 13.45 -12.86
CA ALA A 145 -11.92 12.87 -11.53
C ALA A 145 -11.01 13.40 -10.40
N ALA A 146 -10.24 14.46 -10.61
CA ALA A 146 -9.15 14.84 -9.70
C ALA A 146 -9.57 15.26 -8.26
N GLY A 147 -10.80 15.71 -8.03
CA GLY A 147 -11.25 16.10 -6.68
C GLY A 147 -12.11 15.06 -5.97
N VAL A 148 -12.63 14.10 -6.71
CA VAL A 148 -13.71 13.19 -6.25
C VAL A 148 -13.17 11.96 -5.51
N ALA A 149 -11.92 11.55 -5.77
CA ALA A 149 -11.40 10.27 -5.28
C ALA A 149 -11.25 10.24 -3.76
N ILE A 150 -10.67 11.27 -3.18
CA ILE A 150 -10.47 11.32 -1.72
C ILE A 150 -11.79 11.46 -0.98
N ASP A 151 -12.73 12.25 -1.51
CA ASP A 151 -14.06 12.41 -0.91
C ASP A 151 -14.80 11.07 -0.86
N LYS A 152 -14.68 10.26 -1.93
CA LYS A 152 -15.29 8.93 -1.98
C LYS A 152 -14.67 7.96 -0.95
N ILE A 153 -13.37 8.06 -0.69
CA ILE A 153 -12.71 7.27 0.36
C ILE A 153 -13.15 7.73 1.76
N HIS A 154 -13.28 9.04 1.97
CA HIS A 154 -13.81 9.56 3.24
C HIS A 154 -15.24 9.10 3.49
N GLU A 155 -16.11 9.17 2.46
CA GLU A 155 -17.48 8.66 2.52
C GLU A 155 -17.52 7.15 2.87
N TYR A 156 -16.65 6.37 2.22
CA TYR A 156 -16.51 4.94 2.49
C TYR A 156 -16.09 4.67 3.94
N PHE A 157 -15.00 5.28 4.43
CA PHE A 157 -14.53 5.04 5.78
C PHE A 157 -15.53 5.52 6.83
N HIS A 158 -16.12 6.68 6.65
CA HIS A 158 -17.14 7.20 7.55
C HIS A 158 -18.36 6.26 7.65
N ALA A 159 -18.85 5.78 6.51
CA ALA A 159 -19.96 4.82 6.50
C ALA A 159 -19.56 3.48 7.17
N LEU A 160 -18.33 3.00 6.93
CA LEU A 160 -17.83 1.77 7.49
C LEU A 160 -17.67 1.85 9.03
N ASP A 161 -17.14 2.95 9.54
CA ASP A 161 -16.91 3.20 10.96
C ASP A 161 -18.25 3.36 11.72
N GLU A 162 -19.25 3.94 11.08
CA GLU A 162 -20.63 4.02 11.59
C GLU A 162 -21.42 2.71 11.40
N SER A 163 -20.82 1.67 10.84
CA SER A 163 -21.48 0.39 10.53
C SER A 163 -22.68 0.50 9.57
N ARG A 164 -22.67 1.53 8.70
CA ARG A 164 -23.62 1.70 7.60
C ARG A 164 -23.12 0.95 6.37
N PHE A 165 -23.20 -0.40 6.42
CA PHE A 165 -22.50 -1.28 5.49
C PHE A 165 -22.96 -1.17 4.05
N GLU A 166 -24.26 -0.93 3.83
CA GLU A 166 -24.82 -0.68 2.50
C GLU A 166 -24.30 0.64 1.91
N ASP A 167 -24.21 1.70 2.72
CA ASP A 167 -23.69 2.99 2.29
C ASP A 167 -22.17 2.88 2.01
N ALA A 168 -21.43 2.16 2.85
CA ALA A 168 -20.04 1.88 2.61
C ALA A 168 -19.82 1.13 1.29
N ALA A 169 -20.63 0.09 1.03
CA ALA A 169 -20.55 -0.68 -0.20
C ALA A 169 -21.02 0.13 -1.43
N ALA A 170 -21.94 1.08 -1.27
CA ALA A 170 -22.40 1.95 -2.36
C ALA A 170 -21.29 2.87 -2.90
N CYS A 171 -20.20 3.10 -2.13
CA CYS A 171 -19.03 3.81 -2.61
C CYS A 171 -18.24 3.05 -3.69
N PHE A 172 -18.52 1.77 -3.89
CA PHE A 172 -17.82 0.89 -4.82
C PHE A 172 -18.64 0.61 -6.09
N SER A 173 -17.95 0.37 -7.20
CA SER A 173 -18.59 -0.06 -8.45
C SER A 173 -19.18 -1.47 -8.31
N VAL A 174 -20.11 -1.81 -9.19
CA VAL A 174 -20.80 -3.13 -9.14
C VAL A 174 -19.84 -4.30 -9.40
N ASP A 175 -18.77 -4.05 -10.17
CA ASP A 175 -17.72 -5.01 -10.54
C ASP A 175 -16.41 -4.76 -9.76
N THR A 176 -16.49 -4.19 -8.57
CA THR A 176 -15.32 -3.85 -7.77
C THR A 176 -14.46 -5.07 -7.43
N LEU A 177 -13.15 -4.83 -7.32
CA LEU A 177 -12.20 -5.73 -6.68
C LEU A 177 -11.74 -5.08 -5.37
N TYR A 178 -12.06 -5.68 -4.25
CA TYR A 178 -11.62 -5.27 -2.92
C TYR A 178 -10.67 -6.30 -2.35
N SER A 179 -9.47 -5.87 -1.96
CA SER A 179 -8.45 -6.75 -1.39
C SER A 179 -7.90 -6.16 -0.10
N HIS A 180 -7.94 -6.94 0.96
CA HIS A 180 -7.55 -6.53 2.31
C HIS A 180 -6.78 -7.67 2.98
N PRO A 181 -5.87 -7.39 3.94
CA PRO A 181 -5.33 -8.41 4.83
C PRO A 181 -6.46 -9.23 5.48
N PRO A 182 -6.25 -10.54 5.72
CA PRO A 182 -7.31 -11.38 6.24
C PRO A 182 -7.79 -10.83 7.58
N TYR A 183 -9.09 -10.65 7.71
CA TYR A 183 -9.69 -10.43 9.01
C TYR A 183 -9.50 -11.69 9.86
N LYS A 184 -9.56 -11.56 11.19
CA LYS A 184 -9.61 -12.71 12.12
C LYS A 184 -10.88 -13.56 11.95
N ASP A 185 -11.49 -13.52 10.79
CA ASP A 185 -12.67 -14.32 10.45
C ASP A 185 -12.20 -15.70 9.94
N PRO A 186 -12.48 -16.79 10.67
CA PRO A 186 -12.12 -18.15 10.25
C PRO A 186 -12.73 -18.56 8.90
N ALA A 187 -13.82 -17.91 8.47
CA ALA A 187 -14.46 -18.16 7.18
C ALA A 187 -13.67 -17.59 5.99
N VAL A 188 -12.76 -16.64 6.23
CA VAL A 188 -11.97 -15.98 5.19
C VAL A 188 -10.58 -16.62 5.01
N GLY A 189 -10.26 -17.65 5.80
CA GLY A 189 -9.07 -18.51 5.61
C GLY A 189 -7.74 -17.85 5.96
N GLY A 190 -7.07 -18.37 6.94
CA GLY A 190 -6.01 -17.82 7.75
C GLY A 190 -4.64 -17.52 7.15
N HIS A 191 -4.34 -17.65 5.89
CA HIS A 191 -3.04 -17.30 5.31
C HIS A 191 -3.21 -16.79 3.89
N GLY A 192 -3.39 -15.49 3.73
CA GLY A 192 -3.57 -14.88 2.43
C GLY A 192 -4.28 -13.54 2.54
N ARG A 193 -4.67 -12.99 1.42
CA ARG A 193 -5.53 -11.81 1.38
C ARG A 193 -6.98 -12.24 1.28
N ALA A 194 -7.86 -11.48 1.93
CA ALA A 194 -9.27 -11.53 1.66
C ALA A 194 -9.53 -10.73 0.37
N GLU A 195 -10.12 -11.34 -0.63
CA GLU A 195 -10.50 -10.71 -1.89
C GLU A 195 -12.00 -10.89 -2.11
N PHE A 196 -12.65 -9.80 -2.51
CA PHE A 196 -14.09 -9.76 -2.75
C PHE A 196 -14.34 -9.18 -4.14
N HIS A 197 -15.09 -9.91 -4.96
CA HIS A 197 -15.37 -9.57 -6.33
C HIS A 197 -16.84 -9.13 -6.48
N GLY A 198 -17.02 -7.86 -6.78
CA GLY A 198 -18.33 -7.25 -6.88
C GLY A 198 -18.88 -6.72 -5.56
N ARG A 199 -19.79 -5.75 -5.70
CA ARG A 199 -20.36 -5.01 -4.56
C ARG A 199 -21.14 -5.93 -3.61
N ASP A 200 -21.86 -6.92 -4.13
CA ASP A 200 -22.69 -7.81 -3.30
C ASP A 200 -21.85 -8.67 -2.37
N GLU A 201 -20.74 -9.23 -2.87
CA GLU A 201 -19.79 -9.99 -2.06
C GLU A 201 -19.11 -9.12 -1.01
N LEU A 202 -18.76 -7.88 -1.39
CA LEU A 202 -18.19 -6.89 -0.48
C LEU A 202 -19.16 -6.49 0.62
N THR A 203 -20.44 -6.26 0.28
CA THR A 203 -21.48 -5.96 1.26
C THR A 203 -21.62 -7.09 2.27
N ALA A 204 -21.69 -8.33 1.79
CA ALA A 204 -21.73 -9.49 2.67
C ALA A 204 -20.48 -9.60 3.56
N ALA A 205 -19.30 -9.21 3.06
CA ALA A 205 -18.06 -9.17 3.86
C ALA A 205 -18.13 -8.11 4.96
N PHE A 206 -18.66 -6.92 4.68
CA PHE A 206 -18.85 -5.88 5.70
C PHE A 206 -19.82 -6.33 6.80
N HIS A 207 -20.91 -6.99 6.46
CA HIS A 207 -21.82 -7.56 7.45
C HIS A 207 -21.16 -8.65 8.30
N ARG A 208 -20.34 -9.53 7.70
CA ARG A 208 -19.57 -10.54 8.47
C ARG A 208 -18.53 -9.91 9.38
N ARG A 209 -17.88 -8.83 8.94
CA ARG A 209 -16.95 -8.06 9.76
C ARG A 209 -17.66 -7.54 11.02
N GLY A 210 -18.91 -7.13 10.89
CA GLY A 210 -19.70 -6.57 11.96
C GLY A 210 -19.21 -5.20 12.43
N THR A 211 -19.90 -4.65 13.42
CA THR A 211 -19.55 -3.37 14.03
C THR A 211 -18.21 -3.45 14.75
N GLN A 212 -17.31 -2.55 14.42
CA GLN A 212 -16.05 -2.34 15.13
C GLN A 212 -16.04 -0.91 15.66
N ARG A 213 -15.49 -0.74 16.88
CA ARG A 213 -15.34 0.57 17.50
C ARG A 213 -13.95 1.11 17.17
N ILE A 214 -13.80 1.53 15.94
CA ILE A 214 -12.55 2.06 15.40
C ILE A 214 -12.85 3.25 14.50
N ASP A 215 -11.85 4.11 14.31
CA ASP A 215 -11.89 5.26 13.42
C ASP A 215 -10.73 5.20 12.43
N HIS A 216 -11.03 5.31 11.12
CA HIS A 216 -10.04 5.37 10.06
C HIS A 216 -9.68 6.82 9.76
N ARG A 217 -8.45 7.19 10.01
CA ARG A 217 -7.96 8.54 9.76
C ARG A 217 -6.88 8.54 8.68
N ILE A 218 -7.16 9.23 7.58
CA ILE A 218 -6.20 9.43 6.48
C ILE A 218 -5.19 10.50 6.91
N VAL A 219 -3.90 10.18 6.84
CA VAL A 219 -2.79 11.07 7.22
C VAL A 219 -2.02 11.60 6.03
N PHE A 220 -2.14 10.95 4.89
CA PHE A 220 -1.61 11.39 3.60
C PHE A 220 -2.43 10.78 2.47
N HIS A 221 -2.59 11.50 1.38
CA HIS A 221 -3.09 10.97 0.12
C HIS A 221 -2.45 11.72 -1.05
N ALA A 222 -2.35 11.03 -2.16
CA ALA A 222 -1.94 11.62 -3.43
C ALA A 222 -2.64 10.91 -4.59
N GLN A 223 -3.05 11.68 -5.60
CA GLN A 223 -3.85 11.19 -6.71
C GLN A 223 -3.16 11.41 -8.05
N ARG A 224 -3.27 10.42 -8.93
CA ARG A 224 -2.83 10.52 -10.33
C ARG A 224 -3.91 9.93 -11.25
N GLY A 225 -4.62 10.80 -11.95
CA GLY A 225 -5.78 10.39 -12.74
C GLY A 225 -6.81 9.66 -11.87
N PRO A 226 -7.28 8.47 -12.26
CA PRO A 226 -8.24 7.72 -11.47
C PRO A 226 -7.60 6.97 -10.28
N HIS A 227 -6.28 7.01 -10.13
CA HIS A 227 -5.55 6.27 -9.11
C HIS A 227 -5.27 7.15 -7.91
N LEU A 228 -5.62 6.64 -6.73
CA LEU A 228 -5.36 7.25 -5.44
C LEU A 228 -4.48 6.33 -4.61
N LEU A 229 -3.44 6.89 -4.03
CA LEU A 229 -2.64 6.26 -2.98
C LEU A 229 -2.86 7.02 -1.69
N LEU A 230 -3.00 6.31 -0.59
CA LEU A 230 -3.20 6.93 0.72
C LEU A 230 -2.47 6.17 1.83
N GLU A 231 -2.05 6.89 2.84
CA GLU A 231 -1.61 6.37 4.13
C GLU A 231 -2.62 6.75 5.19
N GLY A 232 -2.94 5.82 6.07
CA GLY A 232 -3.85 6.07 7.17
C GLY A 232 -3.47 5.33 8.42
N VAL A 233 -4.16 5.69 9.47
CA VAL A 233 -4.07 5.06 10.79
C VAL A 233 -5.45 4.64 11.24
N VAL A 234 -5.49 3.67 12.14
CA VAL A 234 -6.71 3.20 12.79
C VAL A 234 -6.56 3.45 14.28
N ASP A 235 -7.47 4.23 14.81
CA ASP A 235 -7.55 4.52 16.23
C ASP A 235 -8.72 3.72 16.85
N ASP A 236 -8.64 3.37 18.13
CA ASP A 236 -9.76 2.77 18.87
C ASP A 236 -10.72 3.85 19.39
N ASP A 237 -11.81 3.45 20.04
CA ASP A 237 -12.81 4.35 20.62
C ASP A 237 -12.28 5.24 21.76
N ALA A 238 -11.09 4.95 22.30
CA ALA A 238 -10.37 5.79 23.25
C ALA A 238 -9.37 6.75 22.54
N GLY A 239 -9.24 6.70 21.22
CA GLY A 239 -8.30 7.48 20.42
C GLY A 239 -6.87 6.93 20.45
N ALA A 240 -6.66 5.69 20.89
CA ALA A 240 -5.35 5.07 20.87
C ALA A 240 -5.07 4.46 19.50
N LEU A 241 -3.86 4.72 18.96
CA LEU A 241 -3.39 4.15 17.71
C LEU A 241 -3.25 2.62 17.80
N ILE A 242 -4.09 1.89 17.08
CA ILE A 242 -4.07 0.42 17.06
C ILE A 242 -3.55 -0.16 15.76
N GLY A 243 -3.61 0.59 14.65
CA GLY A 243 -3.15 0.12 13.36
C GLY A 243 -2.70 1.23 12.43
N SER A 244 -1.99 0.85 11.37
CA SER A 244 -1.67 1.75 10.27
C SER A 244 -1.73 0.99 8.94
N PHE A 245 -1.99 1.71 7.85
CA PHE A 245 -2.16 1.12 6.54
C PHE A 245 -1.68 2.05 5.42
N VAL A 246 -1.34 1.43 4.30
CA VAL A 246 -1.25 2.08 3.00
C VAL A 246 -2.26 1.43 2.08
N SER A 247 -3.01 2.22 1.32
CA SER A 247 -4.00 1.68 0.39
C SER A 247 -3.85 2.31 -0.98
N ALA A 248 -4.22 1.53 -1.98
CA ALA A 248 -4.33 1.96 -3.36
C ALA A 248 -5.78 1.79 -3.83
N ALA A 249 -6.36 2.84 -4.38
CA ALA A 249 -7.68 2.81 -4.98
C ALA A 249 -7.63 3.21 -6.45
N THR A 250 -8.55 2.68 -7.24
CA THR A 250 -8.79 3.11 -8.62
C THR A 250 -10.28 3.36 -8.77
N LEU A 251 -10.64 4.53 -9.28
CA LEU A 251 -12.02 4.89 -9.53
C LEU A 251 -12.42 4.55 -10.97
N ASP A 252 -13.71 4.30 -11.17
CA ASP A 252 -14.32 4.23 -12.48
C ASP A 252 -14.72 5.63 -12.99
N ASP A 253 -15.29 5.68 -14.21
CA ASP A 253 -15.73 6.94 -14.83
C ASP A 253 -16.91 7.59 -14.10
N ALA A 254 -17.63 6.86 -13.26
CA ALA A 254 -18.70 7.37 -12.41
C ALA A 254 -18.17 7.89 -11.05
N GLY A 255 -16.86 7.80 -10.80
CA GLY A 255 -16.23 8.20 -9.53
C GLY A 255 -16.43 7.18 -8.40
N LEU A 256 -16.84 5.96 -8.71
CA LEU A 256 -16.94 4.87 -7.73
C LEU A 256 -15.65 4.09 -7.65
N ILE A 257 -15.38 3.50 -6.49
CA ILE A 257 -14.17 2.71 -6.25
C ILE A 257 -14.32 1.36 -6.99
N ARG A 258 -13.55 1.20 -8.08
CA ARG A 258 -13.52 -0.04 -8.87
C ARG A 258 -12.50 -1.03 -8.36
N ARG A 259 -11.40 -0.56 -7.80
CA ARG A 259 -10.40 -1.38 -7.12
C ARG A 259 -9.98 -0.70 -5.83
N TYR A 260 -9.89 -1.49 -4.77
CA TYR A 260 -9.30 -1.08 -3.51
C TYR A 260 -8.40 -2.19 -2.98
N ALA A 261 -7.16 -1.87 -2.72
CA ALA A 261 -6.21 -2.77 -2.07
C ALA A 261 -5.59 -2.08 -0.87
N SER A 262 -5.63 -2.72 0.28
CA SER A 262 -5.04 -2.20 1.52
C SER A 262 -3.95 -3.14 2.04
N TRP A 263 -2.90 -2.55 2.60
CA TRP A 263 -1.83 -3.21 3.36
C TRP A 263 -1.83 -2.61 4.76
N TYR A 264 -1.91 -3.45 5.77
CA TYR A 264 -2.20 -3.06 7.14
C TYR A 264 -1.25 -3.72 8.13
N THR A 265 -0.95 -3.07 9.25
CA THR A 265 -0.22 -3.65 10.37
C THR A 265 -0.81 -3.25 11.73
N GLN A 266 -0.65 -4.15 12.70
CA GLN A 266 -0.86 -3.92 14.12
C GLN A 266 0.42 -4.32 14.88
N PRO A 267 0.88 -3.50 15.85
CA PRO A 267 0.40 -2.15 16.17
C PRO A 267 0.67 -1.15 15.04
N GLY A 268 -0.02 -0.02 15.07
CA GLY A 268 0.17 1.06 14.10
C GLY A 268 1.57 1.69 14.17
N ILE A 269 2.06 2.13 13.01
CA ILE A 269 3.31 2.89 12.88
C ILE A 269 2.94 4.34 12.59
N PRO A 270 3.14 5.27 13.54
CA PRO A 270 2.74 6.65 13.35
C PRO A 270 3.58 7.33 12.27
N ARG A 271 2.95 8.25 11.55
CA ARG A 271 3.65 9.25 10.76
C ARG A 271 4.20 10.30 11.72
N ARG A 272 5.47 10.65 11.60
CA ARG A 272 6.12 11.69 12.42
C ARG A 272 5.97 13.06 11.79
#